data_ffd1ecce6eb00629d4ef73e5716e7e23
#
_entry.id   ffd1ecce6eb00629d4ef73e5716e7e23
#
_cell.length_a   1.000
_cell.length_b   1.000
_cell.length_c   1.000
_cell.angle_alpha   90.00
_cell.angle_beta   90.00
_cell.angle_gamma   90.00
#
_symmetry.space_group_name_H-M   'P 1'
#
loop_
_entity.id
_entity.type
_entity.pdbx_description
1 polymer ?
#
loop_
_entity_poly.entity_id
_entity_poly.type
_entity_poly.pdbx_seq_one_letter_code
_entity_poly.pdbx_strand_id
1 'polypeptide(L)'
;VRFNVPASKTSGSVETFSIDIGNITFSSCTIDIMWENTGISIPVKANNQERLLTSIDKAINNPNVPYQQAATYLYETGQNLDKALEYAGKALERNPKAYWTALLKAKIAAKLGRKDVAREAATTTIEIVKAAGGDADYEKSAQDILNANK
;
A
#
# COMPACT_ATOMS: atom_id res chain seq x y z
N VAL A 1 -17.74 -4.35 26.74
CA VAL A 1 -17.55 -2.97 26.26
C VAL A 1 -18.87 -2.54 25.64
N ARG A 2 -19.37 -1.32 25.96
CA ARG A 2 -20.52 -0.70 25.29
C ARG A 2 -20.06 0.60 24.68
N PHE A 3 -20.48 0.85 23.46
CA PHE A 3 -20.22 2.10 22.74
C PHE A 3 -21.41 2.43 21.83
N ASN A 4 -21.57 3.71 21.52
CA ASN A 4 -22.62 4.17 20.62
C ASN A 4 -22.03 4.47 19.26
N VAL A 5 -22.70 4.02 18.19
CA VAL A 5 -22.35 4.33 16.80
C VAL A 5 -23.52 5.04 16.17
N PRO A 6 -23.31 6.18 15.49
CA PRO A 6 -24.39 6.88 14.80
C PRO A 6 -24.91 6.01 13.65
N ALA A 7 -26.23 5.93 13.54
CA ALA A 7 -26.89 5.34 12.39
C ALA A 7 -27.05 6.38 11.27
N SER A 8 -26.92 5.94 10.04
CA SER A 8 -27.11 6.73 8.83
C SER A 8 -28.22 6.14 7.96
N LYS A 9 -28.79 6.94 7.09
CA LYS A 9 -29.70 6.41 6.05
C LYS A 9 -28.88 5.79 4.93
N THR A 10 -29.31 4.61 4.47
CA THR A 10 -28.77 3.97 3.26
C THR A 10 -29.26 4.70 2.00
N SER A 11 -28.51 4.61 0.91
CA SER A 11 -28.90 5.20 -0.39
C SER A 11 -30.06 4.47 -1.08
N GLY A 12 -30.43 3.29 -0.57
CA GLY A 12 -31.55 2.48 -1.04
C GLY A 12 -31.98 1.49 0.04
N SER A 13 -33.18 0.88 -0.12
CA SER A 13 -33.64 -0.12 0.82
C SER A 13 -32.88 -1.43 0.71
N VAL A 14 -32.38 -1.94 1.84
CA VAL A 14 -31.69 -3.22 1.97
C VAL A 14 -32.66 -4.21 2.64
N GLU A 15 -33.31 -5.04 1.85
CA GLU A 15 -34.36 -5.96 2.34
C GLU A 15 -33.83 -7.01 3.33
N THR A 16 -32.60 -7.50 3.09
CA THR A 16 -31.97 -8.52 3.93
C THR A 16 -30.99 -7.88 4.89
N PHE A 17 -31.13 -8.18 6.20
CA PHE A 17 -30.12 -7.79 7.18
C PHE A 17 -28.73 -8.29 6.77
N SER A 18 -27.77 -7.38 6.62
CA SER A 18 -26.40 -7.73 6.22
C SER A 18 -25.37 -7.21 7.22
N ILE A 19 -24.29 -7.96 7.33
CA ILE A 19 -23.07 -7.56 8.06
C ILE A 19 -21.92 -7.79 7.10
N ASP A 20 -21.23 -6.73 6.72
CA ASP A 20 -20.14 -6.75 5.76
C ASP A 20 -18.87 -6.16 6.37
N ILE A 21 -17.71 -6.54 5.84
CA ILE A 21 -16.42 -5.94 6.17
C ILE A 21 -15.99 -5.09 4.97
N GLY A 22 -15.96 -3.77 5.19
CA GLY A 22 -15.59 -2.79 4.17
C GLY A 22 -14.34 -1.98 4.52
N ASN A 23 -13.91 -1.13 3.59
CA ASN A 23 -12.81 -0.18 3.78
C ASN A 23 -11.54 -0.80 4.37
N ILE A 24 -11.16 -1.99 3.89
CA ILE A 24 -10.03 -2.76 4.41
C ILE A 24 -8.72 -2.07 4.06
N THR A 25 -7.89 -1.82 5.08
CA THR A 25 -6.53 -1.31 4.98
C THR A 25 -5.57 -2.22 5.76
N PHE A 26 -4.28 -1.88 5.79
CA PHE A 26 -3.29 -2.62 6.60
C PHE A 26 -3.55 -2.60 8.11
N SER A 27 -4.26 -1.59 8.61
CA SER A 27 -4.45 -1.39 10.06
C SER A 27 -5.89 -1.07 10.44
N SER A 28 -6.82 -1.08 9.50
CA SER A 28 -8.22 -0.76 9.78
C SER A 28 -9.18 -1.42 8.79
N CYS A 29 -10.41 -1.59 9.23
CA CYS A 29 -11.54 -1.91 8.38
C CYS A 29 -12.80 -1.27 8.98
N THR A 30 -13.93 -1.38 8.29
CA THR A 30 -15.24 -1.11 8.85
C THR A 30 -16.04 -2.41 8.94
N ILE A 31 -16.86 -2.54 9.99
CA ILE A 31 -17.94 -3.50 10.04
C ILE A 31 -19.21 -2.71 9.73
N ASP A 32 -19.80 -2.99 8.58
CA ASP A 32 -20.98 -2.28 8.07
C ASP A 32 -22.20 -3.17 8.27
N ILE A 33 -23.17 -2.66 9.04
CA ILE A 33 -24.43 -3.36 9.33
C ILE A 33 -25.55 -2.59 8.67
N MET A 34 -26.33 -3.25 7.82
CA MET A 34 -27.38 -2.61 7.05
C MET A 34 -28.69 -3.40 7.14
N TRP A 35 -29.78 -2.67 7.31
CA TRP A 35 -31.13 -3.20 7.26
C TRP A 35 -32.13 -2.11 6.88
N GLU A 36 -33.01 -2.43 5.95
CA GLU A 36 -34.00 -1.49 5.39
C GLU A 36 -33.31 -0.18 4.92
N ASN A 37 -33.63 0.94 5.51
CA ASN A 37 -33.08 2.26 5.19
C ASN A 37 -32.05 2.74 6.22
N THR A 38 -31.53 1.84 7.05
CA THR A 38 -30.60 2.17 8.14
C THR A 38 -29.28 1.46 7.98
N GLY A 39 -28.19 2.19 8.07
CA GLY A 39 -26.83 1.67 8.06
C GLY A 39 -26.04 2.14 9.27
N ILE A 40 -25.17 1.27 9.78
CA ILE A 40 -24.21 1.55 10.83
C ILE A 40 -22.82 1.11 10.33
N SER A 41 -21.84 1.97 10.42
CA SER A 41 -20.45 1.65 10.07
C SER A 41 -19.59 1.76 11.32
N ILE A 42 -19.00 0.64 11.74
CA ILE A 42 -18.17 0.54 12.95
C ILE A 42 -16.71 0.54 12.51
N PRO A 43 -15.93 1.61 12.78
CA PRO A 43 -14.51 1.60 12.46
C PRO A 43 -13.74 0.69 13.42
N VAL A 44 -13.00 -0.24 12.86
CA VAL A 44 -12.11 -1.16 13.58
C VAL A 44 -10.68 -0.81 13.24
N LYS A 45 -9.83 -0.59 14.25
CA LYS A 45 -8.39 -0.36 14.07
C LYS A 45 -7.61 -1.47 14.76
N ALA A 46 -6.64 -2.02 14.04
CA ALA A 46 -5.70 -2.98 14.60
C ALA A 46 -4.46 -2.22 15.12
N ASN A 47 -4.21 -2.28 16.44
CA ASN A 47 -2.98 -1.74 17.04
C ASN A 47 -1.88 -2.80 17.00
N ASN A 48 -1.45 -3.18 15.80
CA ASN A 48 -0.45 -4.23 15.58
C ASN A 48 0.88 -3.72 14.98
N GLN A 49 1.06 -2.41 14.90
CA GLN A 49 2.23 -1.77 14.28
C GLN A 49 3.55 -2.24 14.88
N GLU A 50 3.68 -2.20 16.20
CA GLU A 50 4.90 -2.62 16.90
C GLU A 50 5.21 -4.10 16.67
N ARG A 51 4.18 -4.96 16.72
CA ARG A 51 4.31 -6.40 16.45
C ARG A 51 4.73 -6.67 15.01
N LEU A 52 4.20 -5.92 14.04
CA LEU A 52 4.55 -6.06 12.63
C LEU A 52 5.96 -5.55 12.34
N LEU A 53 6.37 -4.41 12.89
CA LEU A 53 7.74 -3.92 12.78
C LEU A 53 8.75 -4.90 13.37
N THR A 54 8.45 -5.46 14.55
CA THR A 54 9.28 -6.49 15.17
C THR A 54 9.36 -7.76 14.30
N SER A 55 8.26 -8.14 13.66
CA SER A 55 8.22 -9.30 12.75
C SER A 55 9.02 -9.06 11.47
N ILE A 56 8.99 -7.85 10.93
CA ILE A 56 9.81 -7.41 9.79
C ILE A 56 11.29 -7.47 10.18
N ASP A 57 11.68 -6.91 11.33
CA ASP A 57 13.07 -6.92 11.78
C ASP A 57 13.58 -8.36 12.02
N LYS A 58 12.76 -9.26 12.55
CA LYS A 58 13.09 -10.68 12.68
C LYS A 58 13.21 -11.39 11.32
N ALA A 59 12.34 -11.07 10.37
CA ALA A 59 12.36 -11.67 9.04
C ALA A 59 13.58 -11.21 8.23
N ILE A 60 14.07 -10.00 8.44
CA ILE A 60 15.24 -9.43 7.76
C ILE A 60 16.55 -10.13 8.14
N ASN A 61 16.61 -10.76 9.30
CA ASN A 61 17.73 -11.57 9.74
C ASN A 61 17.71 -13.00 9.18
N ASN A 62 16.78 -13.35 8.28
CA ASN A 62 16.65 -14.66 7.65
C ASN A 62 17.17 -14.62 6.20
N PRO A 63 17.81 -15.68 5.66
CA PRO A 63 18.28 -15.71 4.27
C PRO A 63 17.19 -15.44 3.21
N ASN A 64 15.91 -15.64 3.53
CA ASN A 64 14.76 -15.32 2.67
C ASN A 64 14.05 -14.02 3.09
N VAL A 65 14.77 -12.92 3.11
CA VAL A 65 14.22 -11.62 3.54
C VAL A 65 13.13 -11.12 2.60
N PRO A 66 11.90 -10.85 3.09
CA PRO A 66 10.80 -10.35 2.28
C PRO A 66 10.89 -8.82 2.08
N TYR A 67 11.98 -8.34 1.48
CA TYR A 67 12.25 -6.91 1.32
C TYR A 67 11.12 -6.14 0.64
N GLN A 68 10.50 -6.72 -0.40
CA GLN A 68 9.40 -6.06 -1.10
C GLN A 68 8.18 -5.85 -0.19
N GLN A 69 7.77 -6.90 0.53
CA GLN A 69 6.61 -6.83 1.44
C GLN A 69 6.87 -5.82 2.57
N ALA A 70 8.10 -5.81 3.10
CA ALA A 70 8.51 -4.86 4.13
C ALA A 70 8.47 -3.41 3.59
N ALA A 71 9.00 -3.17 2.38
CA ALA A 71 8.95 -1.86 1.74
C ALA A 71 7.51 -1.40 1.49
N THR A 72 6.66 -2.29 1.00
CA THR A 72 5.23 -1.99 0.77
C THR A 72 4.54 -1.59 2.07
N TYR A 73 4.72 -2.37 3.13
CA TYR A 73 4.11 -2.08 4.43
C TYR A 73 4.53 -0.70 4.97
N LEU A 74 5.84 -0.41 4.96
CA LEU A 74 6.35 0.87 5.44
C LEU A 74 5.85 2.06 4.59
N TYR A 75 5.73 1.87 3.27
CA TYR A 75 5.20 2.88 2.36
C TYR A 75 3.72 3.17 2.62
N GLU A 76 2.90 2.13 2.74
CA GLU A 76 1.44 2.26 2.94
C GLU A 76 1.10 2.85 4.31
N THR A 77 1.85 2.47 5.34
CA THR A 77 1.67 3.03 6.68
C THR A 77 2.32 4.41 6.86
N GLY A 78 3.14 4.85 5.90
CA GLY A 78 3.89 6.11 5.98
C GLY A 78 5.00 6.11 7.04
N GLN A 79 5.38 4.92 7.55
CA GLN A 79 6.39 4.79 8.59
C GLN A 79 7.76 4.54 7.98
N ASN A 80 8.78 5.23 8.53
CA ASN A 80 10.18 5.04 8.17
C ASN A 80 10.42 4.87 6.65
N LEU A 81 10.01 5.87 5.89
CA LEU A 81 10.10 5.85 4.42
C LEU A 81 11.54 5.70 3.91
N ASP A 82 12.55 6.13 4.68
CA ASP A 82 13.95 5.91 4.33
C ASP A 82 14.28 4.41 4.31
N LYS A 83 13.84 3.68 5.33
CA LYS A 83 13.99 2.23 5.40
C LYS A 83 13.17 1.51 4.33
N ALA A 84 11.99 2.04 4.00
CA ALA A 84 11.19 1.54 2.88
C ALA A 84 11.94 1.66 1.55
N LEU A 85 12.60 2.80 1.32
CA LEU A 85 13.41 3.03 0.11
C LEU A 85 14.61 2.07 0.02
N GLU A 86 15.31 1.88 1.12
CA GLU A 86 16.40 0.91 1.22
C GLU A 86 15.92 -0.51 0.87
N TYR A 87 14.80 -0.95 1.45
CA TYR A 87 14.24 -2.28 1.20
C TYR A 87 13.72 -2.45 -0.23
N ALA A 88 13.11 -1.44 -0.80
CA ALA A 88 12.73 -1.46 -2.22
C ALA A 88 13.96 -1.59 -3.13
N GLY A 89 15.07 -0.93 -2.80
CA GLY A 89 16.36 -1.10 -3.48
C GLY A 89 16.87 -2.54 -3.40
N LYS A 90 16.98 -3.10 -2.20
CA LYS A 90 17.42 -4.50 -1.99
C LYS A 90 16.51 -5.52 -2.67
N ALA A 91 15.21 -5.27 -2.70
CA ALA A 91 14.26 -6.12 -3.41
C ALA A 91 14.49 -6.09 -4.92
N LEU A 92 14.76 -4.91 -5.48
CA LEU A 92 15.05 -4.74 -6.91
C LEU A 92 16.41 -5.35 -7.31
N GLU A 93 17.44 -5.25 -6.46
CA GLU A 93 18.71 -5.93 -6.66
C GLU A 93 18.56 -7.45 -6.77
N ARG A 94 17.67 -8.05 -5.95
CA ARG A 94 17.38 -9.49 -6.01
C ARG A 94 16.57 -9.90 -7.23
N ASN A 95 15.65 -9.05 -7.68
CA ASN A 95 14.85 -9.27 -8.87
C ASN A 95 14.81 -8.00 -9.75
N PRO A 96 15.83 -7.80 -10.60
CA PRO A 96 15.92 -6.62 -11.46
C PRO A 96 14.81 -6.48 -12.49
N LYS A 97 14.03 -7.55 -12.73
CA LYS A 97 12.89 -7.54 -13.66
C LYS A 97 11.56 -7.22 -12.99
N ALA A 98 11.54 -6.96 -11.68
CA ALA A 98 10.35 -6.66 -10.92
C ALA A 98 9.91 -5.19 -11.10
N TYR A 99 9.23 -4.87 -12.20
CA TYR A 99 8.76 -3.52 -12.49
C TYR A 99 7.84 -2.95 -11.41
N TRP A 100 7.05 -3.79 -10.74
CA TRP A 100 6.23 -3.40 -9.59
C TRP A 100 7.08 -2.93 -8.40
N THR A 101 8.26 -3.52 -8.19
CA THR A 101 9.21 -3.08 -7.15
C THR A 101 9.92 -1.79 -7.54
N ALA A 102 10.27 -1.64 -8.82
CA ALA A 102 10.85 -0.40 -9.34
C ALA A 102 9.86 0.77 -9.21
N LEU A 103 8.58 0.56 -9.53
CA LEU A 103 7.54 1.55 -9.32
C LEU A 103 7.33 1.89 -7.84
N LEU A 104 7.37 0.89 -6.95
CA LEU A 104 7.31 1.12 -5.51
C LEU A 104 8.47 1.99 -5.03
N LYS A 105 9.71 1.72 -5.49
CA LYS A 105 10.90 2.56 -5.19
C LYS A 105 10.68 4.00 -5.66
N ALA A 106 10.14 4.19 -6.87
CA ALA A 106 9.84 5.51 -7.41
C ALA A 106 8.81 6.27 -6.56
N LYS A 107 7.72 5.61 -6.16
CA LYS A 107 6.67 6.17 -5.30
C LYS A 107 7.21 6.58 -3.93
N ILE A 108 8.03 5.73 -3.30
CA ILE A 108 8.65 6.02 -2.00
C ILE A 108 9.58 7.22 -2.12
N ALA A 109 10.44 7.26 -3.13
CA ALA A 109 11.38 8.35 -3.35
C ALA A 109 10.65 9.69 -3.61
N ALA A 110 9.57 9.67 -4.39
CA ALA A 110 8.72 10.85 -4.62
C ALA A 110 8.08 11.35 -3.31
N LYS A 111 7.59 10.44 -2.47
CA LYS A 111 7.00 10.78 -1.15
C LYS A 111 8.03 11.36 -0.18
N LEU A 112 9.30 10.97 -0.31
CA LEU A 112 10.44 11.54 0.43
C LEU A 112 10.96 12.86 -0.16
N GLY A 113 10.45 13.31 -1.31
CA GLY A 113 10.97 14.49 -2.02
C GLY A 113 12.33 14.26 -2.70
N ARG A 114 12.79 13.01 -2.83
CA ARG A 114 14.05 12.64 -3.49
C ARG A 114 13.84 12.55 -5.01
N LYS A 115 13.70 13.70 -5.66
CA LYS A 115 13.32 13.82 -7.07
C LYS A 115 14.19 13.02 -8.03
N ASP A 116 15.50 13.07 -7.88
CA ASP A 116 16.42 12.36 -8.78
C ASP A 116 16.25 10.85 -8.68
N VAL A 117 16.15 10.30 -7.46
CA VAL A 117 15.91 8.87 -7.23
C VAL A 117 14.54 8.46 -7.73
N ALA A 118 13.52 9.31 -7.57
CA ALA A 118 12.17 9.05 -8.05
C ALA A 118 12.15 8.96 -9.60
N ARG A 119 12.84 9.88 -10.28
CA ARG A 119 12.95 9.89 -11.75
C ARG A 119 13.72 8.68 -12.28
N GLU A 120 14.86 8.36 -11.68
CA GLU A 120 15.64 7.18 -12.03
C GLU A 120 14.81 5.90 -11.92
N ALA A 121 14.17 5.69 -10.77
CA ALA A 121 13.36 4.50 -10.53
C ALA A 121 12.11 4.44 -11.44
N ALA A 122 11.50 5.57 -11.76
CA ALA A 122 10.37 5.62 -12.69
C ALA A 122 10.81 5.30 -14.13
N THR A 123 11.97 5.81 -14.58
CA THR A 123 12.56 5.46 -15.89
C THR A 123 12.84 3.97 -15.96
N THR A 124 13.49 3.41 -14.95
CA THR A 124 13.76 1.96 -14.82
C THR A 124 12.46 1.15 -14.89
N THR A 125 11.37 1.64 -14.25
CA THR A 125 10.06 0.97 -14.31
C THR A 125 9.58 0.87 -15.76
N ILE A 126 9.61 1.97 -16.52
CA ILE A 126 9.15 2.00 -17.92
C ILE A 126 9.99 1.06 -18.80
N GLU A 127 11.31 1.04 -18.60
CA GLU A 127 12.22 0.15 -19.34
C GLU A 127 11.89 -1.32 -19.10
N ILE A 128 11.71 -1.71 -17.81
CA ILE A 128 11.41 -3.10 -17.45
C ILE A 128 10.01 -3.49 -17.96
N VAL A 129 9.01 -2.61 -17.84
CA VAL A 129 7.65 -2.85 -18.34
C VAL A 129 7.66 -3.09 -19.85
N LYS A 130 8.34 -2.25 -20.61
CA LYS A 130 8.46 -2.41 -22.08
C LYS A 130 9.16 -3.72 -22.46
N ALA A 131 10.22 -4.09 -21.73
CA ALA A 131 10.93 -5.34 -21.95
C ALA A 131 10.09 -6.59 -21.58
N ALA A 132 9.12 -6.44 -20.67
CA ALA A 132 8.21 -7.51 -20.24
C ALA A 132 6.97 -7.69 -21.13
N GLY A 133 6.81 -6.91 -22.18
CA GLY A 133 5.65 -6.98 -23.09
C GLY A 133 4.61 -5.89 -22.89
N GLY A 134 4.87 -4.94 -21.98
CA GLY A 134 4.04 -3.79 -21.70
C GLY A 134 2.97 -4.06 -20.61
N ASP A 135 2.80 -3.06 -19.73
CA ASP A 135 1.70 -2.93 -18.79
C ASP A 135 1.35 -1.45 -18.70
N ALA A 136 0.25 -1.07 -19.35
CA ALA A 136 -0.13 0.33 -19.55
C ALA A 136 -0.35 1.08 -18.23
N ASP A 137 -0.83 0.41 -17.19
CA ASP A 137 -1.11 1.03 -15.89
C ASP A 137 0.19 1.34 -15.13
N TYR A 138 1.16 0.44 -15.19
CA TYR A 138 2.49 0.66 -14.61
C TYR A 138 3.28 1.71 -15.37
N GLU A 139 3.24 1.69 -16.71
CA GLU A 139 3.89 2.70 -17.55
C GLU A 139 3.32 4.09 -17.29
N LYS A 140 1.99 4.23 -17.25
CA LYS A 140 1.30 5.48 -16.91
C LYS A 140 1.68 5.98 -15.52
N SER A 141 1.63 5.10 -14.51
CA SER A 141 1.99 5.47 -13.13
C SER A 141 3.44 5.97 -13.02
N ALA A 142 4.36 5.34 -13.73
CA ALA A 142 5.76 5.78 -13.76
C ALA A 142 5.92 7.12 -14.51
N GLN A 143 5.19 7.32 -15.62
CA GLN A 143 5.19 8.57 -16.36
C GLN A 143 4.64 9.74 -15.54
N ASP A 144 3.60 9.51 -14.73
CA ASP A 144 3.04 10.52 -13.83
C ASP A 144 4.08 10.95 -12.78
N ILE A 145 4.87 10.01 -12.23
CA ILE A 145 5.97 10.33 -11.31
C ILE A 145 7.05 11.17 -12.00
N LEU A 146 7.44 10.83 -13.23
CA LEU A 146 8.41 11.63 -14.01
C LEU A 146 7.92 13.06 -14.22
N ASN A 147 6.65 13.24 -14.55
CA ASN A 147 6.06 14.55 -14.77
C ASN A 147 5.98 15.40 -13.50
N ALA A 148 5.65 14.79 -12.38
CA ALA A 148 5.53 15.46 -11.08
C ALA A 148 6.90 15.83 -10.45
N ASN A 149 7.99 15.22 -10.89
CA ASN A 149 9.33 15.41 -10.33
C ASN A 149 10.32 16.05 -11.31
N LYS A 150 9.80 16.86 -12.25
CA LYS A 150 10.63 17.68 -13.16
C LYS A 150 11.42 18.75 -12.42
#